data_004c65d218bf9d02ff1266a5151e8a6f
#
_entry.id   004c65d218bf9d02ff1266a5151e8a6f
#
_cell.length_a   1.000
_cell.length_b   1.000
_cell.length_c   1.000
_cell.angle_alpha   90.00
_cell.angle_beta   90.00
_cell.angle_gamma   90.00
#
_symmetry.space_group_name_H-M   'P 1'
#
loop_
_entity.id
_entity.type
_entity.pdbx_description
1 polymer ?
#
loop_
_entity_poly.entity_id
_entity_poly.type
_entity_poly.pdbx_seq_one_letter_code
_entity_poly.pdbx_strand_id
1 'polypeptide(L)'
;MAEEKKPTGLKISVVGPSGAGKTTIANLLAADSERATFKLASPYTPTVGVRILECERSIGGPATAVELWDTGGSTDYEGCWPAIMKDTAGVILVYNPENEGQVAESGQWYDYFVKNNEIPDDACVVFAFNPNAQKGTRQRTSPKLQHLNVINASLEDGPFLLQQFDRFLRAVKHKRDSQPQEDK
;
A
#
# COMPACT_ATOMS: atom_id res chain seq x y z
N MET A 1 5.76 -33.98 7.96
CA MET A 1 5.34 -32.89 7.05
C MET A 1 4.90 -31.77 7.96
N ALA A 2 5.61 -30.63 7.94
CA ALA A 2 5.23 -29.49 8.74
C ALA A 2 4.00 -28.85 8.07
N GLU A 3 2.88 -28.73 8.78
CA GLU A 3 1.75 -27.90 8.34
C GLU A 3 2.27 -26.47 8.19
N GLU A 4 2.28 -25.94 6.97
CA GLU A 4 2.47 -24.50 6.74
C GLU A 4 1.30 -23.77 7.41
N LYS A 5 1.55 -23.27 8.61
CA LYS A 5 0.59 -22.47 9.36
C LYS A 5 0.30 -21.22 8.53
N LYS A 6 -0.91 -21.14 7.94
CA LYS A 6 -1.39 -19.98 7.17
C LYS A 6 -1.12 -18.72 8.00
N PRO A 7 -0.46 -17.69 7.46
CA PRO A 7 -0.13 -16.50 8.24
C PRO A 7 -1.42 -15.89 8.80
N THR A 8 -1.47 -15.73 10.11
CA THR A 8 -2.63 -15.14 10.82
C THR A 8 -2.76 -13.63 10.57
N GLY A 9 -1.78 -13.01 9.90
CA GLY A 9 -1.71 -11.59 9.57
C GLY A 9 -2.25 -11.24 8.19
N LEU A 10 -2.42 -9.93 7.94
CA LEU A 10 -2.73 -9.36 6.63
C LEU A 10 -1.44 -8.99 5.92
N LYS A 11 -1.18 -9.58 4.76
CA LYS A 11 -0.11 -9.15 3.86
C LYS A 11 -0.62 -8.06 2.94
N ILE A 12 -0.01 -6.90 2.97
CA ILE A 12 -0.36 -5.73 2.16
C ILE A 12 0.85 -5.33 1.32
N SER A 13 0.72 -5.35 0.00
CA SER A 13 1.77 -4.93 -0.92
C SER A 13 1.71 -3.43 -1.15
N VAL A 14 2.83 -2.72 -0.93
CA VAL A 14 2.99 -1.28 -1.20
C VAL A 14 3.77 -1.11 -2.49
N VAL A 15 3.11 -0.68 -3.55
CA VAL A 15 3.62 -0.69 -4.93
C VAL A 15 3.53 0.70 -5.58
N GLY A 16 4.21 0.89 -6.69
CA GLY A 16 4.19 2.12 -7.47
C GLY A 16 5.56 2.53 -7.99
N PRO A 17 5.66 3.60 -8.77
CA PRO A 17 6.88 4.07 -9.44
C PRO A 17 8.05 4.32 -8.49
N SER A 18 9.26 4.32 -9.05
CA SER A 18 10.47 4.70 -8.30
C SER A 18 10.38 6.16 -7.83
N GLY A 19 10.80 6.45 -6.58
CA GLY A 19 10.74 7.79 -6.03
C GLY A 19 9.32 8.30 -5.67
N ALA A 20 8.29 7.47 -5.74
CA ALA A 20 6.90 7.85 -5.43
C ALA A 20 6.61 8.09 -3.93
N GLY A 21 7.54 7.74 -3.03
CA GLY A 21 7.36 7.89 -1.59
C GLY A 21 6.78 6.66 -0.89
N LYS A 22 6.77 5.48 -1.54
CA LYS A 22 6.29 4.22 -0.97
C LYS A 22 6.86 3.94 0.42
N THR A 23 8.16 4.00 0.55
CA THR A 23 8.89 3.79 1.80
C THR A 23 8.48 4.79 2.89
N THR A 24 8.24 6.05 2.52
CA THR A 24 7.77 7.09 3.44
C THR A 24 6.37 6.76 3.97
N ILE A 25 5.47 6.40 3.07
CA ILE A 25 4.11 5.96 3.40
C ILE A 25 4.15 4.68 4.24
N ALA A 26 4.90 3.64 3.82
CA ALA A 26 4.99 2.38 4.56
C ALA A 26 5.51 2.57 5.99
N ASN A 27 6.55 3.41 6.18
CA ASN A 27 7.08 3.73 7.51
C ASN A 27 6.05 4.45 8.39
N LEU A 28 5.26 5.38 7.81
CA LEU A 28 4.19 6.04 8.56
C LEU A 28 3.12 5.05 8.99
N LEU A 29 2.67 4.21 8.05
CA LEU A 29 1.58 3.26 8.29
C LEU A 29 1.97 2.15 9.29
N ALA A 30 3.25 1.77 9.32
CA ALA A 30 3.81 0.82 10.29
C ALA A 30 4.08 1.45 11.67
N ALA A 31 4.12 2.78 11.77
CA ALA A 31 4.39 3.45 13.02
C ALA A 31 3.20 3.35 14.00
N ASP A 32 3.51 3.36 15.28
CA ASP A 32 2.50 3.46 16.33
C ASP A 32 1.77 4.80 16.24
N SER A 33 0.43 4.79 16.34
CA SER A 33 -0.43 5.96 16.09
C SER A 33 -0.07 7.19 16.94
N GLU A 34 0.46 6.98 18.15
CA GLU A 34 0.88 8.05 19.05
C GLU A 34 2.20 8.75 18.61
N ARG A 35 2.98 8.12 17.73
CA ARG A 35 4.29 8.60 17.27
C ARG A 35 4.37 8.77 15.75
N ALA A 36 3.24 8.72 15.06
CA ALA A 36 3.20 8.80 13.61
C ALA A 36 3.60 10.18 13.12
N THR A 37 4.88 10.35 12.87
CA THR A 37 5.43 11.52 12.18
C THR A 37 6.07 11.09 10.88
N PHE A 38 5.80 11.83 9.80
CA PHE A 38 6.54 11.64 8.56
C PHE A 38 8.01 11.94 8.76
N LYS A 39 8.87 11.00 8.38
CA LYS A 39 10.30 11.23 8.23
C LYS A 39 10.67 10.94 6.79
N LEU A 40 11.01 11.96 6.04
CA LEU A 40 11.67 11.78 4.75
C LEU A 40 13.08 11.25 5.00
N ALA A 41 13.42 10.15 4.32
CA ALA A 41 14.82 9.70 4.29
C ALA A 41 15.65 10.73 3.53
N SER A 42 16.70 11.23 4.18
CA SER A 42 17.66 12.13 3.53
C SER A 42 19.08 11.62 3.86
N PRO A 43 19.89 11.25 2.88
CA PRO A 43 19.59 11.22 1.43
C PRO A 43 18.59 10.10 1.04
N TYR A 44 17.89 10.29 -0.08
CA TYR A 44 17.02 9.27 -0.66
C TYR A 44 17.83 8.04 -1.07
N THR A 45 17.40 6.87 -0.64
CA THR A 45 17.97 5.58 -1.03
C THR A 45 16.85 4.71 -1.61
N PRO A 46 16.97 4.26 -2.87
CA PRO A 46 15.99 3.37 -3.46
C PRO A 46 15.88 2.05 -2.68
N THR A 47 14.66 1.53 -2.54
CA THR A 47 14.44 0.19 -1.98
C THR A 47 14.91 -0.85 -3.00
N VAL A 48 15.82 -1.73 -2.57
CA VAL A 48 16.30 -2.86 -3.37
C VAL A 48 15.39 -4.07 -3.11
N GLY A 49 14.72 -4.54 -4.17
CA GLY A 49 13.79 -5.66 -4.06
C GLY A 49 12.55 -5.33 -3.22
N VAL A 50 12.45 -5.90 -2.04
CA VAL A 50 11.33 -5.70 -1.11
C VAL A 50 11.83 -5.58 0.34
N ARG A 51 11.18 -4.70 1.11
CA ARG A 51 11.37 -4.57 2.55
C ARG A 51 10.05 -4.85 3.25
N ILE A 52 10.07 -5.69 4.27
CA ILE A 52 8.89 -6.06 5.06
C ILE A 52 8.91 -5.27 6.37
N LEU A 53 7.79 -4.60 6.65
CA LEU A 53 7.54 -3.94 7.94
C LEU A 53 6.35 -4.64 8.59
N GLU A 54 6.52 -5.00 9.85
CA GLU A 54 5.48 -5.63 10.66
C GLU A 54 4.89 -4.61 11.63
N CYS A 55 3.58 -4.60 11.76
CA CYS A 55 2.87 -3.81 12.76
C CYS A 55 1.59 -4.51 13.22
N GLU A 56 1.02 -4.05 14.32
CA GLU A 56 -0.29 -4.49 14.80
C GLU A 56 -1.30 -3.34 14.73
N ARG A 57 -2.52 -3.65 14.27
CA ARG A 57 -3.59 -2.65 14.14
C ARG A 57 -4.88 -3.12 14.80
N SER A 58 -5.48 -2.26 15.63
CA SER A 58 -6.80 -2.50 16.21
C SER A 58 -7.91 -2.00 15.28
N ILE A 59 -8.44 -2.90 14.45
CA ILE A 59 -9.38 -2.58 13.37
C ILE A 59 -10.80 -3.15 13.59
N GLY A 60 -11.28 -3.09 14.82
CA GLY A 60 -12.64 -3.56 15.17
C GLY A 60 -12.65 -4.98 15.72
N GLY A 61 -11.77 -5.27 16.68
CA GLY A 61 -11.63 -6.56 17.33
C GLY A 61 -10.25 -6.73 17.94
N PRO A 62 -9.78 -7.96 18.14
CA PRO A 62 -8.41 -8.23 18.58
C PRO A 62 -7.39 -7.59 17.62
N ALA A 63 -6.20 -7.27 18.15
CA ALA A 63 -5.10 -6.75 17.34
C ALA A 63 -4.83 -7.68 16.15
N THR A 64 -4.70 -7.08 14.97
CA THR A 64 -4.46 -7.78 13.72
C THR A 64 -3.03 -7.51 13.30
N ALA A 65 -2.24 -8.56 13.15
CA ALA A 65 -0.89 -8.47 12.59
C ALA A 65 -0.97 -8.07 11.11
N VAL A 66 -0.13 -7.14 10.69
CA VAL A 66 -0.07 -6.62 9.32
C VAL A 66 1.38 -6.60 8.86
N GLU A 67 1.63 -7.17 7.70
CA GLU A 67 2.90 -7.08 6.99
C GLU A 67 2.77 -6.11 5.82
N LEU A 68 3.52 -5.00 5.84
CA LEU A 68 3.65 -4.08 4.72
C LEU A 68 4.87 -4.47 3.90
N TRP A 69 4.63 -4.91 2.68
CA TRP A 69 5.66 -5.29 1.72
C TRP A 69 6.01 -4.08 0.84
N ASP A 70 6.95 -3.24 1.31
CA ASP A 70 7.44 -2.03 0.63
C ASP A 70 8.35 -2.43 -0.54
N THR A 71 7.83 -2.36 -1.76
CA THR A 71 8.51 -2.85 -2.97
C THR A 71 9.39 -1.79 -3.63
N GLY A 72 10.51 -2.21 -4.20
CA GLY A 72 11.30 -1.38 -5.11
C GLY A 72 10.47 -0.97 -6.32
N GLY A 73 10.56 0.31 -6.72
CA GLY A 73 9.80 0.84 -7.86
C GLY A 73 10.51 0.69 -9.21
N SER A 74 11.65 -0.01 -9.28
CA SER A 74 12.33 -0.30 -10.54
C SER A 74 11.75 -1.56 -11.19
N THR A 75 11.57 -1.52 -12.50
CA THR A 75 11.23 -2.69 -13.33
C THR A 75 12.31 -3.77 -13.33
N ASP A 76 13.54 -3.46 -12.88
CA ASP A 76 14.60 -4.46 -12.69
C ASP A 76 14.18 -5.59 -11.74
N TYR A 77 13.16 -5.35 -10.90
CA TYR A 77 12.64 -6.33 -9.94
C TYR A 77 11.37 -7.04 -10.40
N GLU A 78 10.95 -6.90 -11.67
CA GLU A 78 9.73 -7.54 -12.20
C GLU A 78 9.71 -9.06 -11.97
N GLY A 79 10.88 -9.71 -12.08
CA GLY A 79 10.99 -11.15 -11.79
C GLY A 79 10.61 -11.57 -10.37
N CYS A 80 10.59 -10.64 -9.41
CA CYS A 80 10.19 -10.87 -8.02
C CYS A 80 8.70 -10.57 -7.76
N TRP A 81 8.02 -9.86 -8.66
CA TRP A 81 6.63 -9.42 -8.45
C TRP A 81 5.63 -10.55 -8.20
N PRO A 82 5.70 -11.71 -8.89
CA PRO A 82 4.81 -12.84 -8.58
C PRO A 82 4.94 -13.33 -7.14
N ALA A 83 6.17 -13.37 -6.59
CA ALA A 83 6.41 -13.76 -5.21
C ALA A 83 5.90 -12.70 -4.22
N ILE A 84 6.00 -11.40 -4.58
CA ILE A 84 5.45 -10.30 -3.80
C ILE A 84 3.93 -10.39 -3.75
N MET A 85 3.28 -10.74 -4.87
CA MET A 85 1.82 -10.83 -4.95
C MET A 85 1.23 -12.10 -4.34
N LYS A 86 2.03 -13.16 -4.19
CA LYS A 86 1.55 -14.39 -3.57
C LYS A 86 0.98 -14.10 -2.17
N ASP A 87 -0.26 -14.53 -1.92
CA ASP A 87 -0.99 -14.36 -0.66
C ASP A 87 -1.21 -12.89 -0.22
N THR A 88 -1.09 -11.92 -1.15
CA THR A 88 -1.41 -10.52 -0.89
C THR A 88 -2.91 -10.36 -0.67
N ALA A 89 -3.28 -9.81 0.49
CA ALA A 89 -4.68 -9.56 0.85
C ALA A 89 -5.20 -8.22 0.32
N GLY A 90 -4.29 -7.25 0.08
CA GLY A 90 -4.64 -5.94 -0.44
C GLY A 90 -3.42 -5.17 -0.94
N VAL A 91 -3.67 -4.13 -1.73
CA VAL A 91 -2.64 -3.33 -2.39
C VAL A 91 -2.77 -1.86 -2.01
N ILE A 92 -1.64 -1.26 -1.66
CA ILE A 92 -1.47 0.20 -1.52
C ILE A 92 -0.63 0.67 -2.71
N LEU A 93 -1.24 1.45 -3.61
CA LEU A 93 -0.54 2.06 -4.73
C LEU A 93 -0.16 3.49 -4.39
N VAL A 94 1.12 3.84 -4.56
CA VAL A 94 1.64 5.17 -4.25
C VAL A 94 2.26 5.79 -5.50
N TYR A 95 1.91 7.04 -5.79
CA TYR A 95 2.53 7.83 -6.86
C TYR A 95 2.61 9.31 -6.48
N ASN A 96 3.54 10.04 -7.09
CA ASN A 96 3.62 11.50 -6.94
C ASN A 96 2.77 12.19 -8.04
N PRO A 97 1.68 12.87 -7.67
CA PRO A 97 0.77 13.51 -8.64
C PRO A 97 1.36 14.73 -9.36
N GLU A 98 2.47 15.30 -8.88
CA GLU A 98 3.20 16.38 -9.55
C GLU A 98 4.12 15.85 -10.67
N ASN A 99 4.42 14.55 -10.65
CA ASN A 99 5.21 13.90 -11.68
C ASN A 99 4.30 13.25 -12.73
N GLU A 100 4.19 13.89 -13.91
CA GLU A 100 3.32 13.41 -15.00
C GLU A 100 3.67 11.99 -15.46
N GLY A 101 4.95 11.63 -15.47
CA GLY A 101 5.42 10.27 -15.78
C GLY A 101 4.87 9.26 -14.77
N GLN A 102 4.93 9.56 -13.48
CA GLN A 102 4.38 8.69 -12.44
C GLN A 102 2.85 8.60 -12.48
N VAL A 103 2.15 9.70 -12.81
CA VAL A 103 0.70 9.66 -13.04
C VAL A 103 0.33 8.71 -14.17
N ALA A 104 1.06 8.75 -15.28
CA ALA A 104 0.84 7.82 -16.40
C ALA A 104 1.21 6.36 -16.03
N GLU A 105 2.36 6.18 -15.38
CA GLU A 105 2.89 4.87 -14.96
C GLU A 105 2.01 4.21 -13.89
N SER A 106 1.37 4.98 -13.01
CA SER A 106 0.50 4.46 -11.95
C SER A 106 -0.63 3.56 -12.47
N GLY A 107 -1.12 3.83 -13.69
CA GLY A 107 -2.11 2.96 -14.35
C GLY A 107 -1.55 1.60 -14.76
N GLN A 108 -0.26 1.50 -15.06
CA GLN A 108 0.40 0.22 -15.38
C GLN A 108 0.62 -0.60 -14.12
N TRP A 109 1.02 0.05 -13.01
CA TRP A 109 1.13 -0.56 -11.70
C TRP A 109 -0.21 -1.12 -11.22
N TYR A 110 -1.32 -0.38 -11.44
CA TYR A 110 -2.66 -0.85 -11.14
C TYR A 110 -3.02 -2.09 -11.98
N ASP A 111 -2.80 -2.04 -13.30
CA ASP A 111 -3.11 -3.18 -14.17
C ASP A 111 -2.36 -4.43 -13.71
N TYR A 112 -1.07 -4.30 -13.41
CA TYR A 112 -0.25 -5.44 -13.01
C TYR A 112 -0.59 -5.97 -11.62
N PHE A 113 -0.60 -5.11 -10.60
CA PHE A 113 -0.68 -5.54 -9.21
C PHE A 113 -2.12 -5.74 -8.70
N VAL A 114 -3.09 -5.10 -9.31
CA VAL A 114 -4.49 -5.17 -8.88
C VAL A 114 -5.32 -5.97 -9.87
N LYS A 115 -5.42 -5.49 -11.11
CA LYS A 115 -6.34 -6.07 -12.10
C LYS A 115 -5.93 -7.49 -12.51
N ASN A 116 -4.65 -7.72 -12.85
CA ASN A 116 -4.16 -9.03 -13.29
C ASN A 116 -4.11 -10.07 -12.17
N ASN A 117 -4.14 -9.65 -10.91
CA ASN A 117 -4.19 -10.51 -9.73
C ASN A 117 -5.59 -10.60 -9.11
N GLU A 118 -6.61 -10.07 -9.81
CA GLU A 118 -8.01 -10.11 -9.37
C GLU A 118 -8.23 -9.53 -7.97
N ILE A 119 -7.38 -8.58 -7.55
CA ILE A 119 -7.54 -7.86 -6.29
C ILE A 119 -8.78 -6.95 -6.43
N PRO A 120 -9.78 -7.08 -5.57
CA PRO A 120 -10.98 -6.23 -5.64
C PRO A 120 -10.66 -4.76 -5.36
N ASP A 121 -11.42 -3.84 -5.99
CA ASP A 121 -11.19 -2.40 -5.88
C ASP A 121 -11.21 -1.87 -4.44
N ASP A 122 -12.03 -2.44 -3.57
CA ASP A 122 -12.09 -2.09 -2.15
C ASP A 122 -10.94 -2.71 -1.31
N ALA A 123 -10.18 -3.65 -1.88
CA ALA A 123 -8.89 -4.12 -1.37
C ALA A 123 -7.70 -3.40 -2.05
N CYS A 124 -7.96 -2.30 -2.77
CA CYS A 124 -6.94 -1.40 -3.30
C CYS A 124 -7.19 0.02 -2.80
N VAL A 125 -6.15 0.66 -2.25
CA VAL A 125 -6.15 2.08 -1.90
C VAL A 125 -5.01 2.78 -2.60
N VAL A 126 -5.25 4.01 -3.07
CA VAL A 126 -4.26 4.80 -3.81
C VAL A 126 -3.88 6.04 -3.00
N PHE A 127 -2.59 6.20 -2.73
CA PHE A 127 -2.05 7.43 -2.14
C PHE A 127 -1.37 8.27 -3.23
N ALA A 128 -2.01 9.39 -3.59
CA ALA A 128 -1.41 10.45 -4.38
C ALA A 128 -0.53 11.30 -3.44
N PHE A 129 0.74 10.89 -3.26
CA PHE A 129 1.63 11.46 -2.25
C PHE A 129 2.48 12.59 -2.83
N ASN A 130 2.26 13.80 -2.32
CA ASN A 130 3.12 14.94 -2.56
C ASN A 130 3.56 15.52 -1.21
N PRO A 131 4.85 15.40 -0.83
CA PRO A 131 5.35 15.87 0.47
C PRO A 131 5.14 17.38 0.68
N ASN A 132 5.04 18.15 -0.39
CA ASN A 132 4.92 19.62 -0.36
C ASN A 132 3.51 20.12 -0.71
N ALA A 133 2.52 19.24 -0.83
CA ALA A 133 1.16 19.65 -1.20
C ALA A 133 0.54 20.50 -0.10
N GLN A 134 -0.09 21.60 -0.52
CA GLN A 134 -0.96 22.36 0.36
C GLN A 134 -2.30 21.64 0.51
N LYS A 135 -2.89 21.71 1.70
CA LYS A 135 -4.17 21.10 2.01
C LYS A 135 -5.26 21.61 1.04
N GLY A 136 -5.99 20.66 0.44
CA GLY A 136 -7.08 20.97 -0.50
C GLY A 136 -6.66 21.13 -1.96
N THR A 137 -5.38 21.01 -2.30
CA THR A 137 -4.94 21.00 -3.70
C THR A 137 -5.46 19.75 -4.42
N ARG A 138 -6.20 19.95 -5.53
CA ARG A 138 -6.64 18.83 -6.37
C ARG A 138 -5.43 18.22 -7.09
N GLN A 139 -5.21 16.95 -6.85
CA GLN A 139 -4.08 16.21 -7.41
C GLN A 139 -4.46 15.56 -8.75
N ARG A 140 -3.47 15.43 -9.65
CA ARG A 140 -3.65 14.72 -10.92
C ARG A 140 -3.79 13.22 -10.67
N THR A 141 -4.72 12.59 -11.35
CA THR A 141 -4.99 11.16 -11.23
C THR A 141 -5.10 10.53 -12.61
N SER A 142 -4.49 9.37 -12.80
CA SER A 142 -4.66 8.58 -14.01
C SER A 142 -6.13 8.23 -14.23
N PRO A 143 -6.66 8.29 -15.47
CA PRO A 143 -8.01 7.86 -15.77
C PRO A 143 -8.33 6.43 -15.30
N LYS A 144 -7.34 5.53 -15.31
CA LYS A 144 -7.49 4.15 -14.84
C LYS A 144 -7.73 4.03 -13.34
N LEU A 145 -7.41 5.05 -12.54
CA LEU A 145 -7.53 5.03 -11.08
C LEU A 145 -8.74 5.82 -10.56
N GLN A 146 -9.52 6.49 -11.44
CA GLN A 146 -10.59 7.38 -11.03
C GLN A 146 -11.76 6.69 -10.30
N HIS A 147 -11.93 5.39 -10.51
CA HIS A 147 -12.95 4.58 -9.85
C HIS A 147 -12.50 4.07 -8.47
N LEU A 148 -11.22 4.21 -8.13
CA LEU A 148 -10.65 3.77 -6.87
C LEU A 148 -10.74 4.86 -5.80
N ASN A 149 -10.52 4.45 -4.55
CA ASN A 149 -10.35 5.38 -3.44
C ASN A 149 -8.95 6.02 -3.51
N VAL A 150 -8.87 7.19 -4.17
CA VAL A 150 -7.63 7.98 -4.27
C VAL A 150 -7.58 8.99 -3.14
N ILE A 151 -6.56 8.87 -2.29
CA ILE A 151 -6.32 9.72 -1.13
C ILE A 151 -5.16 10.65 -1.42
N ASN A 152 -5.41 11.96 -1.36
CA ASN A 152 -4.34 12.95 -1.42
C ASN A 152 -3.58 12.93 -0.10
N ALA A 153 -2.26 12.77 -0.17
CA ALA A 153 -1.40 12.61 0.97
C ALA A 153 -0.26 13.64 0.96
N SER A 154 -0.04 14.30 2.08
CA SER A 154 1.10 15.18 2.35
C SER A 154 1.80 14.80 3.65
N LEU A 155 2.93 15.46 3.96
CA LEU A 155 3.66 15.20 5.22
C LEU A 155 2.88 15.60 6.48
N GLU A 156 1.88 16.49 6.35
CA GLU A 156 1.06 16.98 7.47
C GLU A 156 -0.14 16.08 7.80
N ASP A 157 -0.45 15.12 6.91
CA ASP A 157 -1.69 14.34 6.99
C ASP A 157 -1.55 13.00 7.74
N GLY A 158 -0.48 12.82 8.53
CA GLY A 158 -0.16 11.54 9.20
C GLY A 158 -1.36 10.88 9.90
N PRO A 159 -2.04 11.54 10.85
CA PRO A 159 -3.19 10.95 11.55
C PRO A 159 -4.36 10.60 10.60
N PHE A 160 -4.61 11.42 9.59
CA PHE A 160 -5.64 11.16 8.59
C PHE A 160 -5.29 9.91 7.75
N LEU A 161 -4.03 9.77 7.32
CA LEU A 161 -3.59 8.62 6.54
C LEU A 161 -3.67 7.32 7.34
N LEU A 162 -3.35 7.34 8.63
CA LEU A 162 -3.53 6.20 9.52
C LEU A 162 -5.01 5.80 9.63
N GLN A 163 -5.92 6.77 9.74
CA GLN A 163 -7.37 6.51 9.75
C GLN A 163 -7.84 5.86 8.43
N GLN A 164 -7.34 6.36 7.28
CA GLN A 164 -7.66 5.77 5.98
C GLN A 164 -7.09 4.35 5.85
N PHE A 165 -5.90 4.13 6.36
CA PHE A 165 -5.29 2.80 6.41
C PHE A 165 -6.11 1.82 7.25
N ASP A 166 -6.54 2.20 8.45
CA ASP A 166 -7.40 1.36 9.28
C ASP A 166 -8.74 1.04 8.60
N ARG A 167 -9.31 2.00 7.87
CA ARG A 167 -10.53 1.78 7.09
C ARG A 167 -10.29 0.75 5.97
N PHE A 168 -9.19 0.89 5.25
CA PHE A 168 -8.77 -0.04 4.22
C PHE A 168 -8.56 -1.46 4.78
N LEU A 169 -7.82 -1.58 5.90
CA LEU A 169 -7.58 -2.88 6.53
C LEU A 169 -8.87 -3.57 7.00
N ARG A 170 -9.87 -2.80 7.47
CA ARG A 170 -11.20 -3.37 7.84
C ARG A 170 -11.88 -3.98 6.62
N ALA A 171 -11.86 -3.31 5.47
CA ALA A 171 -12.43 -3.83 4.23
C ALA A 171 -11.71 -5.11 3.78
N VAL A 172 -10.38 -5.10 3.76
CA VAL A 172 -9.56 -6.26 3.41
C VAL A 172 -9.81 -7.44 4.35
N LYS A 173 -9.84 -7.20 5.67
CA LYS A 173 -10.09 -8.25 6.67
C LYS A 173 -11.48 -8.86 6.51
N HIS A 174 -12.50 -8.03 6.37
CA HIS A 174 -13.88 -8.48 6.19
C HIS A 174 -14.01 -9.42 4.98
N LYS A 175 -13.37 -9.09 3.86
CA LYS A 175 -13.37 -9.93 2.67
C LYS A 175 -12.67 -11.26 2.88
N ARG A 176 -11.48 -11.25 3.46
CA ARG A 176 -10.75 -12.48 3.77
C ARG A 176 -11.58 -13.40 4.66
N ASP A 177 -12.21 -12.84 5.69
CA ASP A 177 -13.01 -13.62 6.65
C ASP A 177 -14.34 -14.09 6.06
N SER A 178 -14.82 -13.44 4.97
CA SER A 178 -16.06 -13.81 4.25
C SER A 178 -15.85 -14.82 3.11
N GLN A 179 -14.60 -15.07 2.70
CA GLN A 179 -14.30 -16.11 1.70
C GLN A 179 -14.41 -17.49 2.35
N PRO A 180 -15.19 -18.42 1.76
CA PRO A 180 -15.22 -19.80 2.26
C PRO A 180 -13.79 -20.35 2.29
N GLN A 181 -13.40 -20.96 3.41
CA GLN A 181 -12.16 -21.74 3.44
C GLN A 181 -12.39 -22.95 2.52
N GLU A 182 -11.80 -22.93 1.33
CA GLU A 182 -11.65 -24.15 0.55
C GLU A 182 -10.69 -25.07 1.31
N ASP A 183 -11.28 -26.01 2.04
CA ASP A 183 -10.54 -27.13 2.60
C ASP A 183 -9.91 -27.92 1.43
N LYS A 184 -8.60 -27.81 1.30
CA LYS A 184 -7.78 -28.67 0.44
C LYS A 184 -7.05 -29.69 1.26
#